data_0ee3500188d6091d0d41423e951ddf45
#
_entry.id   0ee3500188d6091d0d41423e951ddf45
#
_cell.length_a   1.000
_cell.length_b   1.000
_cell.length_c   1.000
_cell.angle_alpha   90.00
_cell.angle_beta   90.00
_cell.angle_gamma   90.00
#
_symmetry.space_group_name_H-M   'P 1'
#
loop_
_entity.id
_entity.type
_entity.pdbx_description
1 polymer ?
#
loop_
_entity_poly.entity_id
_entity_poly.type
_entity_poly.pdbx_seq_one_letter_code
_entity_poly.pdbx_strand_id
1 'polypeptide(L)'
;DIQKLNKHMIQTKRDIGTLAAKINNKKVFENHDIVKVITEESLDDTKFPLAINFMRKLDKENNQAYHHLGIYCYNVEILKRFISLKQSQNEIENRLEQLRALDNKINVNVALAKSSPIGVDTKEDFMAIKKIMEYKS
;
A
#
# COMPACT_ATOMS: atom_id res chain seq x y z
N ASP A 1 13.64 1.16 -2.87
CA ASP A 1 12.26 1.55 -2.46
C ASP A 1 12.04 1.33 -0.95
N ILE A 2 12.42 0.18 -0.41
CA ILE A 2 12.27 -0.09 1.03
C ILE A 2 13.13 0.87 1.86
N GLN A 3 14.35 1.16 1.41
CA GLN A 3 15.23 2.12 2.09
C GLN A 3 14.64 3.53 2.08
N LYS A 4 14.01 3.92 0.97
CA LYS A 4 13.32 5.21 0.84
C LYS A 4 12.16 5.31 1.83
N LEU A 5 11.35 4.25 1.91
CA LEU A 5 10.22 4.18 2.85
C LEU A 5 10.72 4.31 4.30
N ASN A 6 11.75 3.55 4.65
CA ASN A 6 12.34 3.59 5.99
C ASN A 6 12.86 4.98 6.32
N LYS A 7 13.55 5.64 5.37
CA LYS A 7 14.05 6.99 5.54
C LYS A 7 12.92 8.00 5.81
N HIS A 8 11.83 7.92 5.03
CA HIS A 8 10.66 8.76 5.26
C HIS A 8 10.08 8.56 6.66
N MET A 9 9.94 7.32 7.10
CA MET A 9 9.40 7.00 8.42
C MET A 9 10.27 7.55 9.55
N ILE A 10 11.59 7.42 9.44
CA ILE A 10 12.53 7.93 10.45
C ILE A 10 12.48 9.45 10.51
N GLN A 11 12.47 10.12 9.36
CA GLN A 11 12.49 11.58 9.30
C GLN A 11 11.19 12.23 9.74
N THR A 12 10.04 11.60 9.43
CA THR A 12 8.73 12.20 9.66
C THR A 12 8.01 11.67 10.89
N LYS A 13 8.50 10.58 11.48
CA LYS A 13 7.89 9.92 12.67
C LYS A 13 6.39 9.62 12.48
N ARG A 14 6.03 9.14 11.30
CA ARG A 14 4.64 8.80 10.99
C ARG A 14 4.23 7.46 11.63
N ASP A 15 2.93 7.17 11.61
CA ASP A 15 2.36 5.97 12.20
C ASP A 15 2.67 4.72 11.38
N ILE A 16 2.23 4.72 10.13
CA ILE A 16 2.42 3.61 9.19
C ILE A 16 2.86 4.21 7.85
N GLY A 17 3.84 3.58 7.23
CA GLY A 17 4.26 3.91 5.88
C GLY A 17 4.07 2.73 4.94
N THR A 18 3.74 3.00 3.70
CA THR A 18 3.64 1.99 2.66
C THR A 18 4.14 2.54 1.33
N LEU A 19 4.23 1.66 0.34
CA LEU A 19 4.70 1.99 -1.00
C LEU A 19 3.59 1.80 -2.02
N ALA A 20 3.62 2.63 -3.06
CA ALA A 20 2.73 2.50 -4.19
C ALA A 20 3.43 2.91 -5.48
N ALA A 21 3.05 2.29 -6.58
CA ALA A 21 3.62 2.56 -7.89
C ALA A 21 2.60 3.21 -8.80
N LYS A 22 3.08 3.96 -9.79
CA LYS A 22 2.22 4.56 -10.82
C LYS A 22 1.50 3.47 -11.61
N ILE A 23 0.26 3.74 -11.98
CA ILE A 23 -0.54 2.84 -12.80
C ILE A 23 -0.37 3.28 -14.25
N ASN A 24 0.28 2.42 -15.06
CA ASN A 24 0.55 2.69 -16.47
C ASN A 24 -0.41 1.96 -17.42
N ASN A 25 -1.25 1.07 -16.90
CA ASN A 25 -2.18 0.26 -17.69
C ASN A 25 -3.60 0.40 -17.12
N LYS A 26 -4.55 0.78 -17.98
CA LYS A 26 -5.94 0.94 -17.58
C LYS A 26 -6.57 -0.33 -17.00
N LYS A 27 -6.12 -1.50 -17.43
CA LYS A 27 -6.63 -2.77 -16.91
C LYS A 27 -6.37 -2.96 -15.41
N VAL A 28 -5.37 -2.28 -14.87
CA VAL A 28 -5.06 -2.34 -13.43
C VAL A 28 -6.23 -1.77 -12.60
N PHE A 29 -6.88 -0.72 -13.08
CA PHE A 29 -8.02 -0.12 -12.37
C PHE A 29 -9.18 -1.09 -12.21
N GLU A 30 -9.39 -1.97 -13.17
CA GLU A 30 -10.50 -2.92 -13.18
C GLU A 30 -10.17 -4.25 -12.52
N ASN A 31 -8.91 -4.54 -12.29
CA ASN A 31 -8.47 -5.82 -11.72
C ASN A 31 -8.65 -5.85 -10.21
N HIS A 32 -9.58 -6.64 -9.73
CA HIS A 32 -9.90 -6.78 -8.31
C HIS A 32 -8.77 -7.38 -7.47
N ASP A 33 -7.86 -8.11 -8.09
CA ASP A 33 -6.72 -8.71 -7.39
C ASP A 33 -5.64 -7.67 -7.07
N ILE A 34 -5.69 -6.52 -7.75
CA ILE A 34 -4.76 -5.42 -7.53
C ILE A 34 -5.42 -4.37 -6.64
N VAL A 35 -4.83 -4.11 -5.48
CA VAL A 35 -5.32 -3.08 -4.57
C VAL A 35 -4.80 -1.73 -5.03
N LYS A 36 -5.69 -0.74 -5.08
CA LYS A 36 -5.35 0.65 -5.38
C LYS A 36 -5.40 1.46 -4.08
N VAL A 37 -4.51 2.43 -3.97
CA VAL A 37 -4.52 3.40 -2.89
C VAL A 37 -4.75 4.79 -3.48
N ILE A 38 -5.66 5.54 -2.87
CA ILE A 38 -5.89 6.95 -3.22
C ILE A 38 -5.19 7.80 -2.17
N THR A 39 -4.40 8.76 -2.65
CA THR A 39 -3.62 9.66 -1.80
C THR A 39 -4.22 11.05 -1.81
N GLU A 40 -3.96 11.83 -0.76
CA GLU A 40 -4.45 13.22 -0.66
C GLU A 40 -3.81 14.15 -1.69
N GLU A 41 -2.61 13.79 -2.19
CA GLU A 41 -1.92 14.52 -3.26
C GLU A 41 -1.11 13.56 -4.12
N SER A 42 -0.71 14.02 -5.31
CA SER A 42 0.07 13.20 -6.23
C SER A 42 1.43 12.83 -5.65
N LEU A 43 1.88 11.61 -5.90
CA LEU A 43 3.16 11.12 -5.41
C LEU A 43 4.31 11.58 -6.30
N ASP A 44 5.43 11.91 -5.67
CA ASP A 44 6.73 12.06 -6.32
C ASP A 44 7.82 11.53 -5.39
N ASP A 45 9.09 11.63 -5.80
CA ASP A 45 10.20 11.06 -5.04
C ASP A 45 10.40 11.67 -3.66
N THR A 46 9.85 12.86 -3.42
CA THR A 46 10.06 13.61 -2.17
C THR A 46 8.87 13.58 -1.24
N LYS A 47 7.68 13.25 -1.75
CA LYS A 47 6.43 13.34 -1.00
C LYS A 47 6.08 12.07 -0.24
N PHE A 48 5.37 12.26 0.86
CA PHE A 48 4.92 11.16 1.70
C PHE A 48 3.51 11.47 2.23
N PRO A 49 2.53 11.63 1.32
CA PRO A 49 1.18 12.05 1.69
C PRO A 49 0.38 10.95 2.37
N LEU A 50 -0.76 11.33 2.93
CA LEU A 50 -1.70 10.41 3.54
C LEU A 50 -2.47 9.61 2.48
N ALA A 51 -2.69 8.34 2.78
CA ALA A 51 -3.66 7.53 2.08
C ALA A 51 -5.07 7.96 2.52
N ILE A 52 -5.95 8.20 1.55
CA ILE A 52 -7.34 8.52 1.81
C ILE A 52 -8.17 7.25 1.89
N ASN A 53 -7.92 6.31 0.98
CA ASN A 53 -8.65 5.05 0.92
C ASN A 53 -7.86 3.98 0.16
N PHE A 54 -8.23 2.74 0.39
CA PHE A 54 -7.75 1.58 -0.35
C PHE A 54 -8.94 0.85 -0.94
N MET A 55 -8.80 0.38 -2.18
CA MET A 55 -9.90 -0.31 -2.87
C MET A 55 -9.39 -1.27 -3.93
N ARG A 56 -10.21 -2.26 -4.26
CA ARG A 56 -9.86 -3.24 -5.29
C ARG A 56 -10.32 -2.81 -6.67
N LYS A 57 -11.47 -2.13 -6.77
CA LYS A 57 -12.02 -1.69 -8.05
C LYS A 57 -12.18 -0.18 -8.06
N LEU A 58 -11.74 0.45 -9.16
CA LEU A 58 -11.99 1.85 -9.46
C LEU A 58 -12.78 1.92 -10.76
N ASP A 59 -13.94 2.56 -10.73
CA ASP A 59 -14.80 2.70 -11.90
C ASP A 59 -14.31 3.78 -12.87
N LYS A 60 -13.49 4.71 -12.38
CA LYS A 60 -12.95 5.81 -13.19
C LYS A 60 -11.46 5.98 -12.90
N GLU A 61 -10.71 6.42 -13.92
CA GLU A 61 -9.33 6.82 -13.74
C GLU A 61 -9.25 7.97 -12.73
N ASN A 62 -8.28 7.89 -11.85
CA ASN A 62 -8.03 8.91 -10.84
C ASN A 62 -6.52 9.18 -10.80
N ASN A 63 -6.13 10.44 -11.00
CA ASN A 63 -4.72 10.84 -11.02
C ASN A 63 -4.01 10.65 -9.68
N GLN A 64 -4.76 10.46 -8.61
CA GLN A 64 -4.21 10.22 -7.26
C GLN A 64 -4.38 8.76 -6.83
N ALA A 65 -4.68 7.87 -7.76
CA ALA A 65 -4.77 6.43 -7.51
C ALA A 65 -3.47 5.75 -7.96
N TYR A 66 -2.96 4.87 -7.11
CA TYR A 66 -1.70 4.16 -7.34
C TYR A 66 -1.87 2.68 -7.05
N HIS A 67 -1.01 1.88 -7.65
CA HIS A 67 -0.94 0.45 -7.37
C HIS A 67 -0.28 0.24 -5.99
N HIS A 68 -1.06 -0.17 -5.00
CA HIS A 68 -0.56 -0.40 -3.66
C HIS A 68 0.33 -1.63 -3.61
N LEU A 69 1.53 -1.46 -3.06
CA LEU A 69 2.44 -2.56 -2.79
C LEU A 69 2.28 -2.95 -1.32
N GLY A 70 2.01 -4.22 -1.05
CA GLY A 70 1.72 -4.72 0.30
C GLY A 70 2.95 -4.75 1.22
N ILE A 71 3.73 -3.68 1.23
CA ILE A 71 4.91 -3.52 2.08
C ILE A 71 4.64 -2.38 3.05
N TYR A 72 4.84 -2.64 4.35
CA TYR A 72 4.56 -1.65 5.39
C TYR A 72 5.75 -1.44 6.29
N CYS A 73 5.86 -0.20 6.78
CA CYS A 73 6.78 0.16 7.85
C CYS A 73 5.94 0.77 8.98
N TYR A 74 6.07 0.22 10.18
CA TYR A 74 5.26 0.64 11.33
C TYR A 74 6.13 1.33 12.37
N ASN A 75 5.58 2.37 12.99
CA ASN A 75 6.05 2.79 14.30
C ASN A 75 5.71 1.67 15.29
N VAL A 76 6.64 1.30 16.16
CA VAL A 76 6.47 0.13 17.05
C VAL A 76 5.24 0.26 17.95
N GLU A 77 5.01 1.43 18.52
CA GLU A 77 3.84 1.65 19.39
C GLU A 77 2.53 1.57 18.60
N ILE A 78 2.54 2.07 17.37
CA ILE A 78 1.39 1.97 16.47
C ILE A 78 1.14 0.52 16.07
N LEU A 79 2.18 -0.26 15.82
CA LEU A 79 2.02 -1.68 15.52
C LEU A 79 1.37 -2.43 16.67
N LYS A 80 1.80 -2.17 17.89
CA LYS A 80 1.19 -2.76 19.10
C LYS A 80 -0.28 -2.41 19.21
N ARG A 81 -0.64 -1.15 18.98
CA ARG A 81 -2.01 -0.69 18.98
C ARG A 81 -2.83 -1.35 17.88
N PHE A 82 -2.29 -1.41 16.67
CA PHE A 82 -2.97 -2.00 15.51
C PHE A 82 -3.31 -3.48 15.75
N ILE A 83 -2.35 -4.26 16.29
CA ILE A 83 -2.55 -5.67 16.59
C ILE A 83 -3.68 -5.88 17.61
N SER A 84 -3.86 -4.94 18.55
CA SER A 84 -4.89 -5.03 19.59
C SER A 84 -6.29 -4.68 19.08
N LEU A 85 -6.40 -4.06 17.91
CA LEU A 85 -7.70 -3.63 17.35
C LEU A 85 -8.46 -4.82 16.77
N LYS A 86 -9.78 -4.77 16.90
CA LYS A 86 -10.66 -5.72 16.23
C LYS A 86 -10.77 -5.39 14.76
N GLN A 87 -11.06 -6.39 13.94
CA GLN A 87 -11.35 -6.18 12.53
C GLN A 87 -12.51 -5.21 12.38
N SER A 88 -12.35 -4.19 11.51
CA SER A 88 -13.42 -3.26 11.21
C SER A 88 -14.40 -3.87 10.20
N GLN A 89 -15.63 -3.37 10.17
CA GLN A 89 -16.63 -3.82 9.20
C GLN A 89 -16.17 -3.58 7.77
N ASN A 90 -15.59 -2.41 7.51
CA ASN A 90 -15.07 -2.03 6.21
C ASN A 90 -13.93 -2.96 5.76
N GLU A 91 -13.04 -3.31 6.68
CA GLU A 91 -11.95 -4.27 6.44
C GLU A 91 -12.48 -5.64 6.02
N ILE A 92 -13.47 -6.14 6.73
CA ILE A 92 -14.07 -7.46 6.48
C ILE A 92 -14.76 -7.48 5.12
N GLU A 93 -15.57 -6.48 4.82
CA GLU A 93 -16.31 -6.39 3.57
C GLU A 93 -15.41 -6.31 2.35
N ASN A 94 -14.30 -5.59 2.45
CA ASN A 94 -13.37 -5.37 1.34
C ASN A 94 -12.18 -6.32 1.34
N ARG A 95 -12.00 -7.10 2.40
CA ARG A 95 -10.86 -8.00 2.60
C ARG A 95 -9.53 -7.25 2.49
N LEU A 96 -9.46 -6.07 3.12
CA LEU A 96 -8.30 -5.21 3.14
C LEU A 96 -7.97 -4.80 4.57
N GLU A 97 -6.93 -5.42 5.14
CA GLU A 97 -6.53 -5.23 6.53
C GLU A 97 -6.15 -3.78 6.84
N GLN A 98 -5.55 -3.08 5.89
CA GLN A 98 -5.15 -1.68 6.06
C GLN A 98 -6.32 -0.73 6.31
N LEU A 99 -7.54 -1.11 5.96
CA LEU A 99 -8.73 -0.31 6.26
C LEU A 99 -9.00 -0.21 7.76
N ARG A 100 -8.55 -1.20 8.54
CA ARG A 100 -8.61 -1.14 10.01
C ARG A 100 -7.88 0.08 10.55
N ALA A 101 -6.71 0.39 9.98
CA ALA A 101 -5.95 1.56 10.38
C ALA A 101 -6.73 2.84 10.10
N LEU A 102 -7.24 3.01 8.89
CA LEU A 102 -8.00 4.21 8.51
C LEU A 102 -9.27 4.36 9.34
N ASP A 103 -9.98 3.26 9.59
CA ASP A 103 -11.23 3.27 10.37
C ASP A 103 -10.99 3.64 11.84
N ASN A 104 -9.77 3.45 12.33
CA ASN A 104 -9.38 3.79 13.70
C ASN A 104 -8.53 5.07 13.77
N LYS A 105 -8.55 5.87 12.71
CA LYS A 105 -7.83 7.16 12.62
C LYS A 105 -6.30 7.01 12.80
N ILE A 106 -5.76 5.88 12.40
CA ILE A 106 -4.31 5.68 12.32
C ILE A 106 -3.88 6.08 10.92
N ASN A 107 -2.92 6.99 10.83
CA ASN A 107 -2.48 7.53 9.55
C ASN A 107 -1.60 6.53 8.79
N VAL A 108 -1.90 6.37 7.50
CA VAL A 108 -1.05 5.61 6.58
C VAL A 108 -0.50 6.58 5.54
N ASN A 109 0.81 6.73 5.50
CA ASN A 109 1.49 7.59 4.54
C ASN A 109 2.07 6.74 3.41
N VAL A 110 2.08 7.30 2.20
CA VAL A 110 2.44 6.56 0.99
C VAL A 110 3.65 7.20 0.31
N ALA A 111 4.67 6.39 0.03
CA ALA A 111 5.84 6.80 -0.74
C ALA A 111 5.77 6.16 -2.14
N LEU A 112 6.32 6.87 -3.13
CA LEU A 112 6.36 6.39 -4.51
C LEU A 112 7.46 5.34 -4.68
N ALA A 113 7.08 4.17 -5.17
CA ALA A 113 8.03 3.14 -5.59
C ALA A 113 8.51 3.44 -7.02
N LYS A 114 9.80 3.21 -7.28
CA LYS A 114 10.40 3.47 -8.59
C LYS A 114 9.97 2.50 -9.66
N SER A 115 9.68 1.27 -9.27
CA SER A 115 9.29 0.23 -10.22
C SER A 115 7.93 -0.33 -9.88
N SER A 116 7.16 -0.61 -10.92
CA SER A 116 5.91 -1.36 -10.76
C SER A 116 6.24 -2.77 -10.24
N PRO A 117 5.38 -3.36 -9.43
CA PRO A 117 5.57 -4.73 -9.02
C PRO A 117 5.54 -5.65 -10.25
N ILE A 118 6.25 -6.77 -10.16
CA ILE A 118 6.22 -7.78 -11.20
C ILE A 118 4.78 -8.29 -11.32
N GLY A 119 4.18 -8.14 -12.50
CA GLY A 119 2.87 -8.71 -12.77
C GLY A 119 2.97 -10.23 -12.78
N VAL A 120 2.00 -10.92 -12.22
CA VAL A 120 1.99 -12.39 -12.22
C VAL A 120 1.31 -12.87 -13.49
N ASP A 121 1.97 -12.67 -14.63
CA ASP A 121 1.45 -13.05 -15.94
C ASP A 121 1.85 -14.47 -16.35
N THR A 122 2.94 -14.97 -15.77
CA THR A 122 3.50 -16.28 -16.10
C THR A 122 3.83 -17.06 -14.83
N LYS A 123 3.99 -18.37 -14.98
CA LYS A 123 4.43 -19.24 -13.89
C LYS A 123 5.80 -18.81 -13.36
N GLU A 124 6.66 -18.31 -14.21
CA GLU A 124 8.00 -17.83 -13.82
C GLU A 124 7.89 -16.61 -12.92
N ASP A 125 7.05 -15.66 -13.26
CA ASP A 125 6.81 -14.47 -12.45
C ASP A 125 6.28 -14.84 -11.06
N PHE A 126 5.34 -15.78 -11.01
CA PHE A 126 4.81 -16.28 -9.74
C PHE A 126 5.91 -16.90 -8.88
N MET A 127 6.78 -17.72 -9.46
CA MET A 127 7.86 -18.36 -8.73
C MET A 127 8.89 -17.35 -8.22
N ALA A 128 9.18 -16.31 -8.99
CA ALA A 128 10.09 -15.24 -8.57
C ALA A 128 9.53 -14.49 -7.36
N ILE A 129 8.27 -14.12 -7.39
CA ILE A 129 7.59 -13.45 -6.27
C ILE A 129 7.59 -14.33 -5.03
N LYS A 130 7.27 -15.61 -5.18
CA LYS A 130 7.27 -16.57 -4.09
C LYS A 130 8.64 -16.66 -3.41
N LYS A 131 9.71 -16.73 -4.19
CA LYS A 131 11.08 -16.75 -3.65
C LYS A 131 11.39 -15.50 -2.84
N ILE A 132 11.01 -14.34 -3.33
CA ILE A 132 11.23 -13.08 -2.62
C ILE A 132 10.49 -13.09 -1.28
N MET A 133 9.26 -13.54 -1.26
CA MET A 133 8.44 -13.61 -0.03
C MET A 133 9.02 -14.62 0.97
N GLU A 134 9.43 -15.79 0.53
CA GLU A 134 10.04 -16.82 1.38
C GLU A 134 11.35 -16.34 1.98
N TYR A 135 12.12 -15.56 1.24
CA TYR A 135 13.41 -15.03 1.70
C TYR A 135 13.24 -13.96 2.78
N LYS A 136 12.13 -13.25 2.79
CA LYS A 136 11.85 -12.16 3.73
C LYS A 136 11.08 -12.62 4.97
N SER A 137 10.53 -13.80 4.93
CA SER A 137 9.84 -14.38 6.09
C SER A 137 10.83 -15.12 7.01
#